data_96e3ed464725a8b8a98d014bd040eea7
#
_entry.id   96e3ed464725a8b8a98d014bd040eea7
#
_cell.length_a   1.000
_cell.length_b   1.000
_cell.length_c   1.000
_cell.angle_alpha   90.00
_cell.angle_beta   90.00
_cell.angle_gamma   90.00
#
_symmetry.space_group_name_H-M   'P 1'
#
loop_
_entity.id
_entity.type
_entity.pdbx_description
1 polymer ?
#
loop_
_entity_poly.entity_id
_entity_poly.type
_entity_poly.pdbx_seq_one_letter_code
_entity_poly.pdbx_strand_id
1 'polypeptide(L)'
;MTPGDRARTSSEVADALADGRAVVALETAVLTHGVPRDARPRPTTLDPDHEAGRILGDHEWDASAPFNLETVRAIAAGCRRSGAVPAVVGMLDGVLRIGLDDAELERLAVDSSARKLSTRDLGLAAIDGANGGTTVAATMRACRLAAPRTIEVFATGGIGGVHRGWQQRPDVSADLRALATEPVAVVAAGAKVILDVAATLEALDSLGVPVVGFGTDAMPLFTAGVHSELRVPHRVDDASSVASLLRSHWHDLGIASGVLVANPCPEDAAIDST
;
A
#
# COMPACT_ATOMS: atom_id res chain seq x y z
N MET A 1 -19.17 -0.23 23.64
CA MET A 1 -17.95 -0.57 22.92
C MET A 1 -16.88 0.47 23.25
N THR A 2 -15.73 0.04 23.69
CA THR A 2 -14.59 0.92 24.00
C THR A 2 -13.91 1.38 22.70
N PRO A 3 -13.14 2.49 22.70
CA PRO A 3 -12.43 2.96 21.49
C PRO A 3 -11.53 1.90 20.83
N GLY A 4 -11.11 0.85 21.54
CA GLY A 4 -10.31 -0.27 21.01
C GLY A 4 -11.11 -1.37 20.29
N ASP A 5 -12.45 -1.39 20.40
CA ASP A 5 -13.27 -2.49 19.85
C ASP A 5 -13.45 -2.41 18.33
N ARG A 6 -13.13 -1.28 17.71
CA ARG A 6 -13.32 -1.01 16.28
C ARG A 6 -12.09 -1.24 15.42
N ALA A 7 -10.93 -1.52 16.03
CA ALA A 7 -9.72 -1.92 15.30
C ALA A 7 -9.11 -3.13 16.00
N ARG A 8 -8.79 -4.18 15.26
CA ARG A 8 -8.23 -5.43 15.80
C ARG A 8 -7.00 -5.83 14.99
N THR A 9 -5.89 -6.00 15.71
CA THR A 9 -4.68 -6.61 15.17
C THR A 9 -4.78 -8.12 15.33
N SER A 10 -4.45 -8.88 14.28
CA SER A 10 -4.40 -10.35 14.36
C SER A 10 -3.29 -10.81 15.32
N SER A 11 -3.40 -12.03 15.85
CA SER A 11 -2.37 -12.58 16.75
C SER A 11 -1.01 -12.66 16.06
N GLU A 12 -0.96 -13.13 14.80
CA GLU A 12 0.29 -13.22 14.04
C GLU A 12 1.01 -11.88 13.92
N VAL A 13 0.26 -10.82 13.58
CA VAL A 13 0.81 -9.46 13.47
C VAL A 13 1.19 -8.90 14.83
N ALA A 14 0.35 -9.11 15.87
CA ALA A 14 0.62 -8.64 17.22
C ALA A 14 1.87 -9.28 17.83
N ASP A 15 2.03 -10.59 17.66
CA ASP A 15 3.20 -11.34 18.12
C ASP A 15 4.46 -10.88 17.37
N ALA A 16 4.35 -10.69 16.05
CA ALA A 16 5.47 -10.16 15.25
C ALA A 16 5.92 -8.78 15.72
N LEU A 17 4.97 -7.88 15.98
CA LEU A 17 5.25 -6.54 16.49
C LEU A 17 5.85 -6.57 17.92
N ALA A 18 5.36 -7.46 18.77
CA ALA A 18 5.89 -7.63 20.14
C ALA A 18 7.34 -8.12 20.11
N ASP A 19 7.64 -9.08 19.24
CA ASP A 19 8.97 -9.68 19.07
C ASP A 19 9.95 -8.78 18.29
N GLY A 20 9.50 -7.64 17.77
CA GLY A 20 10.31 -6.75 16.94
C GLY A 20 10.63 -7.34 15.55
N ARG A 21 9.84 -8.30 15.07
CA ARG A 21 9.95 -8.82 13.71
C ARG A 21 9.39 -7.82 12.69
N ALA A 22 9.92 -7.88 11.47
CA ALA A 22 9.47 -7.01 10.38
C ALA A 22 7.99 -7.28 10.04
N VAL A 23 7.18 -6.22 10.02
CA VAL A 23 5.78 -6.27 9.59
C VAL A 23 5.56 -5.26 8.48
N VAL A 24 4.90 -5.67 7.40
CA VAL A 24 4.57 -4.81 6.27
C VAL A 24 3.05 -4.78 6.10
N ALA A 25 2.47 -3.59 6.14
CA ALA A 25 1.05 -3.42 5.84
C ALA A 25 0.79 -3.55 4.33
N LEU A 26 -0.37 -4.09 3.98
CA LEU A 26 -0.86 -4.23 2.60
C LEU A 26 -2.31 -3.75 2.54
N GLU A 27 -2.65 -2.95 1.52
CA GLU A 27 -4.03 -2.48 1.31
C GLU A 27 -4.92 -3.54 0.66
N THR A 28 -6.24 -3.35 0.77
CA THR A 28 -7.24 -4.22 0.13
C THR A 28 -8.17 -3.50 -0.85
N ALA A 29 -7.94 -2.24 -1.18
CA ALA A 29 -8.64 -1.61 -2.29
C ALA A 29 -8.36 -2.33 -3.62
N VAL A 30 -7.17 -2.90 -3.79
CA VAL A 30 -6.83 -3.77 -4.93
C VAL A 30 -7.72 -5.03 -4.95
N LEU A 31 -7.98 -5.66 -3.81
CA LEU A 31 -8.85 -6.83 -3.68
C LEU A 31 -10.29 -6.53 -4.06
N THR A 32 -10.84 -5.43 -3.54
CA THR A 32 -12.28 -5.14 -3.68
C THR A 32 -12.63 -4.39 -4.96
N HIS A 33 -11.72 -3.56 -5.50
CA HIS A 33 -11.99 -2.61 -6.60
C HIS A 33 -10.88 -2.51 -7.64
N GLY A 34 -9.70 -3.11 -7.41
CA GLY A 34 -8.53 -2.88 -8.26
C GLY A 34 -8.38 -3.87 -9.40
N VAL A 35 -8.78 -5.12 -9.18
CA VAL A 35 -8.61 -6.21 -10.15
C VAL A 35 -9.88 -7.06 -10.26
N PRO A 36 -10.03 -7.83 -11.37
CA PRO A 36 -11.21 -8.65 -11.60
C PRO A 36 -11.46 -9.71 -10.53
N ARG A 37 -12.74 -10.08 -10.36
CA ARG A 37 -13.18 -11.12 -9.39
C ARG A 37 -13.38 -12.49 -10.03
N ASP A 38 -13.45 -12.55 -11.35
CA ASP A 38 -13.53 -13.82 -12.07
C ASP A 38 -12.22 -14.61 -11.93
N ALA A 39 -12.32 -15.93 -11.96
CA ALA A 39 -11.15 -16.81 -11.96
C ALA A 39 -10.33 -16.63 -13.24
N ARG A 40 -9.01 -16.54 -13.12
CA ARG A 40 -8.10 -16.32 -14.25
C ARG A 40 -6.82 -17.13 -14.09
N PRO A 41 -6.16 -17.48 -15.19
CA PRO A 41 -4.85 -18.10 -15.15
C PRO A 41 -3.82 -17.17 -14.48
N ARG A 42 -2.73 -17.75 -14.01
CA ARG A 42 -1.57 -17.00 -13.52
C ARG A 42 -1.09 -16.02 -14.58
N PRO A 43 -0.88 -14.74 -14.25
CA PRO A 43 -0.29 -13.80 -15.19
C PRO A 43 1.12 -14.22 -15.61
N THR A 44 1.45 -14.09 -16.89
CA THR A 44 2.79 -14.46 -17.41
C THR A 44 3.91 -13.62 -16.79
N THR A 45 3.61 -12.39 -16.39
CA THR A 45 4.56 -11.54 -15.63
C THR A 45 4.97 -12.12 -14.28
N LEU A 46 4.24 -13.14 -13.78
CA LEU A 46 4.58 -13.88 -12.57
C LEU A 46 5.34 -15.19 -12.85
N ASP A 47 5.68 -15.48 -14.11
CA ASP A 47 6.50 -16.64 -14.44
C ASP A 47 7.94 -16.47 -13.91
N PRO A 48 8.65 -17.57 -13.60
CA PRO A 48 9.99 -17.50 -12.98
C PRO A 48 11.03 -16.73 -13.79
N ASP A 49 10.81 -16.57 -15.09
CA ASP A 49 11.72 -15.81 -15.97
C ASP A 49 11.62 -14.29 -15.73
N HIS A 50 10.51 -13.82 -15.19
CA HIS A 50 10.29 -12.42 -14.83
C HIS A 50 10.74 -12.11 -13.39
N GLU A 51 11.12 -10.85 -13.12
CA GLU A 51 11.53 -10.42 -11.78
C GLU A 51 10.43 -10.64 -10.74
N ALA A 52 9.19 -10.27 -11.07
CA ALA A 52 8.05 -10.48 -10.18
C ALA A 52 7.82 -11.98 -9.87
N GLY A 53 7.98 -12.86 -10.84
CA GLY A 53 7.89 -14.31 -10.65
C GLY A 53 9.00 -14.86 -9.74
N ARG A 54 10.23 -14.36 -9.87
CA ARG A 54 11.34 -14.73 -8.98
C ARG A 54 11.09 -14.29 -7.53
N ILE A 55 10.46 -13.12 -7.33
CA ILE A 55 10.08 -12.64 -6.00
C ILE A 55 8.98 -13.53 -5.40
N LEU A 56 7.99 -13.94 -6.18
CA LEU A 56 6.90 -14.82 -5.73
C LEU A 56 7.37 -16.27 -5.48
N GLY A 57 8.34 -16.76 -6.24
CA GLY A 57 8.93 -18.09 -6.11
C GLY A 57 7.91 -19.21 -6.20
N ASP A 58 7.88 -20.09 -5.17
CA ASP A 58 7.05 -21.31 -5.16
C ASP A 58 5.57 -21.06 -4.78
N HIS A 59 5.08 -19.81 -4.83
CA HIS A 59 3.66 -19.55 -4.61
C HIS A 59 2.82 -20.24 -5.69
N GLU A 60 1.99 -21.19 -5.25
CA GLU A 60 1.07 -21.91 -6.12
C GLU A 60 -0.15 -21.01 -6.41
N TRP A 61 -0.34 -20.67 -7.68
CA TRP A 61 -1.49 -19.89 -8.14
C TRP A 61 -2.68 -20.81 -8.37
N ASP A 62 -3.77 -20.64 -7.64
CA ASP A 62 -5.02 -21.35 -7.88
C ASP A 62 -5.83 -20.65 -9.00
N ALA A 63 -5.75 -21.19 -10.22
CA ALA A 63 -6.49 -20.66 -11.36
C ALA A 63 -8.03 -20.83 -11.25
N SER A 64 -8.52 -21.57 -10.26
CA SER A 64 -9.96 -21.73 -9.98
C SER A 64 -10.49 -20.71 -8.96
N ALA A 65 -9.60 -20.10 -8.17
CA ALA A 65 -9.96 -19.07 -7.22
C ALA A 65 -10.18 -17.70 -7.90
N PRO A 66 -10.91 -16.77 -7.24
CA PRO A 66 -11.03 -15.40 -7.73
C PRO A 66 -9.67 -14.73 -7.94
N PHE A 67 -9.47 -14.09 -9.10
CA PHE A 67 -8.19 -13.46 -9.47
C PHE A 67 -7.74 -12.40 -8.46
N ASN A 68 -8.68 -11.61 -7.93
CA ASN A 68 -8.39 -10.61 -6.90
C ASN A 68 -7.86 -11.24 -5.62
N LEU A 69 -8.39 -12.38 -5.20
CA LEU A 69 -7.94 -13.13 -4.03
C LEU A 69 -6.51 -13.64 -4.25
N GLU A 70 -6.27 -14.33 -5.36
CA GLU A 70 -4.94 -14.86 -5.70
C GLU A 70 -3.89 -13.75 -5.85
N THR A 71 -4.29 -12.59 -6.36
CA THR A 71 -3.39 -11.41 -6.43
C THR A 71 -2.92 -11.01 -5.03
N VAL A 72 -3.82 -10.92 -4.05
CA VAL A 72 -3.43 -10.53 -2.67
C VAL A 72 -2.66 -11.64 -1.97
N ARG A 73 -3.03 -12.90 -2.19
CA ARG A 73 -2.25 -14.06 -1.69
C ARG A 73 -0.82 -14.03 -2.21
N ALA A 74 -0.63 -13.78 -3.50
CA ALA A 74 0.69 -13.67 -4.12
C ALA A 74 1.52 -12.52 -3.52
N ILE A 75 0.93 -11.34 -3.32
CA ILE A 75 1.59 -10.20 -2.68
C ILE A 75 2.00 -10.56 -1.24
N ALA A 76 1.11 -11.18 -0.47
CA ALA A 76 1.41 -11.61 0.90
C ALA A 76 2.50 -12.69 0.95
N ALA A 77 2.52 -13.63 -0.01
CA ALA A 77 3.56 -14.65 -0.14
C ALA A 77 4.94 -14.00 -0.43
N GLY A 78 5.01 -13.04 -1.34
CA GLY A 78 6.23 -12.28 -1.63
C GLY A 78 6.76 -11.54 -0.40
N CYS A 79 5.86 -10.95 0.41
CA CYS A 79 6.22 -10.32 1.68
C CYS A 79 6.83 -11.34 2.66
N ARG A 80 6.22 -12.52 2.83
CA ARG A 80 6.73 -13.59 3.70
C ARG A 80 8.09 -14.12 3.25
N ARG A 81 8.30 -14.28 1.96
CA ARG A 81 9.61 -14.70 1.41
C ARG A 81 10.73 -13.71 1.70
N SER A 82 10.40 -12.43 1.78
CA SER A 82 11.35 -11.38 2.17
C SER A 82 11.63 -11.34 3.69
N GLY A 83 11.05 -12.28 4.46
CA GLY A 83 11.25 -12.38 5.92
C GLY A 83 10.34 -11.46 6.73
N ALA A 84 9.36 -10.81 6.12
CA ALA A 84 8.41 -9.95 6.82
C ALA A 84 7.03 -10.61 6.98
N VAL A 85 6.31 -10.22 8.02
CA VAL A 85 4.92 -10.63 8.26
C VAL A 85 3.98 -9.67 7.53
N PRO A 86 3.14 -10.14 6.59
CA PRO A 86 2.18 -9.28 5.92
C PRO A 86 1.00 -8.97 6.85
N ALA A 87 0.71 -7.70 7.04
CA ALA A 87 -0.49 -7.22 7.71
C ALA A 87 -1.48 -6.71 6.65
N VAL A 88 -2.28 -7.61 6.08
CA VAL A 88 -3.31 -7.22 5.10
C VAL A 88 -4.44 -6.51 5.85
N VAL A 89 -4.80 -5.29 5.41
CA VAL A 89 -5.73 -4.42 6.13
C VAL A 89 -7.06 -4.31 5.37
N GLY A 90 -8.17 -4.52 6.06
CA GLY A 90 -9.51 -4.36 5.52
C GLY A 90 -10.54 -4.17 6.64
N MET A 91 -11.79 -3.94 6.28
CA MET A 91 -12.88 -3.82 7.22
C MET A 91 -13.89 -4.95 7.02
N LEU A 92 -14.24 -5.62 8.11
CA LEU A 92 -15.29 -6.66 8.15
C LEU A 92 -16.23 -6.39 9.32
N ASP A 93 -17.53 -6.41 9.04
CA ASP A 93 -18.61 -6.18 10.00
C ASP A 93 -18.40 -4.90 10.84
N GLY A 94 -17.89 -3.84 10.20
CA GLY A 94 -17.58 -2.55 10.84
C GLY A 94 -16.37 -2.57 11.77
N VAL A 95 -15.54 -3.62 11.71
CA VAL A 95 -14.28 -3.72 12.45
C VAL A 95 -13.11 -3.63 11.48
N LEU A 96 -12.21 -2.67 11.70
CA LEU A 96 -10.95 -2.53 10.97
C LEU A 96 -10.02 -3.66 11.40
N ARG A 97 -9.72 -4.57 10.49
CA ARG A 97 -8.83 -5.71 10.69
C ARG A 97 -7.44 -5.37 10.20
N ILE A 98 -6.43 -5.61 11.03
CA ILE A 98 -5.01 -5.41 10.75
C ILE A 98 -4.36 -6.79 10.78
N GLY A 99 -4.17 -7.37 9.59
CA GLY A 99 -3.78 -8.76 9.43
C GLY A 99 -5.01 -9.66 9.22
N LEU A 100 -5.72 -9.47 8.10
CA LEU A 100 -6.77 -10.40 7.65
C LEU A 100 -6.20 -11.80 7.47
N ASP A 101 -6.87 -12.80 7.99
CA ASP A 101 -6.55 -14.19 7.69
C ASP A 101 -7.13 -14.62 6.32
N ASP A 102 -6.84 -15.84 5.89
CA ASP A 102 -7.22 -16.30 4.56
C ASP A 102 -8.75 -16.41 4.39
N ALA A 103 -9.47 -16.86 5.42
CA ALA A 103 -10.93 -16.93 5.37
C ALA A 103 -11.58 -15.53 5.34
N GLU A 104 -11.01 -14.56 6.06
CA GLU A 104 -11.43 -13.17 6.02
C GLU A 104 -11.15 -12.53 4.65
N LEU A 105 -10.01 -12.87 4.02
CA LEU A 105 -9.67 -12.45 2.65
C LEU A 105 -10.64 -13.03 1.63
N GLU A 106 -10.93 -14.33 1.69
CA GLU A 106 -11.92 -14.98 0.83
C GLU A 106 -13.28 -14.31 0.93
N ARG A 107 -13.75 -14.07 2.15
CA ARG A 107 -15.02 -13.39 2.41
C ARG A 107 -15.04 -11.99 1.78
N LEU A 108 -13.97 -11.21 1.94
CA LEU A 108 -13.89 -9.85 1.39
C LEU A 108 -13.75 -9.84 -0.14
N ALA A 109 -13.06 -10.83 -0.71
CA ALA A 109 -12.83 -10.96 -2.16
C ALA A 109 -14.12 -11.13 -2.96
N VAL A 110 -15.06 -11.90 -2.44
CA VAL A 110 -16.33 -12.20 -3.12
C VAL A 110 -17.45 -11.23 -2.78
N ASP A 111 -17.28 -10.38 -1.75
CA ASP A 111 -18.30 -9.43 -1.32
C ASP A 111 -18.49 -8.30 -2.34
N SER A 112 -19.55 -8.37 -3.13
CA SER A 112 -19.89 -7.35 -4.12
C SER A 112 -20.37 -6.03 -3.50
N SER A 113 -20.76 -6.05 -2.23
CA SER A 113 -21.21 -4.86 -1.47
C SER A 113 -20.05 -4.16 -0.73
N ALA A 114 -18.86 -4.76 -0.73
CA ALA A 114 -17.68 -4.18 -0.07
C ALA A 114 -17.40 -2.78 -0.59
N ARG A 115 -17.27 -1.83 0.35
CA ARG A 115 -17.00 -0.41 0.05
C ARG A 115 -15.50 -0.19 -0.20
N LYS A 116 -15.16 0.84 -0.97
CA LYS A 116 -13.81 1.39 -1.03
C LYS A 116 -13.67 2.43 0.08
N LEU A 117 -12.81 2.16 1.06
CA LEU A 117 -12.73 2.95 2.28
C LEU A 117 -11.44 3.79 2.30
N SER A 118 -11.62 5.10 2.31
CA SER A 118 -10.57 6.06 2.68
C SER A 118 -10.70 6.42 4.16
N THR A 119 -9.80 7.23 4.70
CA THR A 119 -9.81 7.62 6.12
C THR A 119 -11.15 8.23 6.56
N ARG A 120 -11.78 9.05 5.70
CA ARG A 120 -13.08 9.68 5.98
C ARG A 120 -14.21 8.66 6.14
N ASP A 121 -14.09 7.49 5.52
CA ASP A 121 -15.16 6.50 5.44
C ASP A 121 -15.14 5.53 6.63
N LEU A 122 -13.98 5.39 7.32
CA LEU A 122 -13.77 4.39 8.36
C LEU A 122 -14.81 4.49 9.49
N GLY A 123 -15.06 5.70 9.99
CA GLY A 123 -16.04 5.90 11.07
C GLY A 123 -17.48 5.54 10.67
N LEU A 124 -17.89 5.92 9.46
CA LEU A 124 -19.21 5.59 8.92
C LEU A 124 -19.35 4.10 8.67
N ALA A 125 -18.37 3.47 8.01
CA ALA A 125 -18.36 2.04 7.77
C ALA A 125 -18.38 1.22 9.07
N ALA A 126 -17.71 1.72 10.12
CA ALA A 126 -17.73 1.09 11.43
C ALA A 126 -19.13 1.15 12.10
N ILE A 127 -19.88 2.24 11.95
CA ILE A 127 -21.23 2.37 12.48
C ILE A 127 -22.21 1.50 11.69
N ASP A 128 -22.08 1.49 10.37
CA ASP A 128 -22.94 0.74 9.46
C ASP A 128 -22.72 -0.78 9.53
N GLY A 129 -21.66 -1.26 10.23
CA GLY A 129 -21.28 -2.66 10.19
C GLY A 129 -20.80 -3.12 8.81
N ALA A 130 -20.25 -2.21 8.00
CA ALA A 130 -19.94 -2.46 6.61
C ALA A 130 -18.63 -3.27 6.43
N ASN A 131 -18.54 -3.97 5.30
CA ASN A 131 -17.30 -4.54 4.78
C ASN A 131 -16.66 -3.57 3.79
N GLY A 132 -15.33 -3.60 3.67
CA GLY A 132 -14.66 -2.77 2.69
C GLY A 132 -13.15 -2.94 2.60
N GLY A 133 -12.63 -2.64 1.42
CA GLY A 133 -11.21 -2.58 1.16
C GLY A 133 -10.65 -1.20 1.49
N THR A 134 -9.51 -1.17 2.16
CA THR A 134 -8.82 0.06 2.56
C THR A 134 -7.95 0.60 1.43
N THR A 135 -7.98 1.92 1.23
CA THR A 135 -7.05 2.66 0.36
C THR A 135 -5.74 2.95 1.09
N VAL A 136 -4.77 3.56 0.41
CA VAL A 136 -3.50 4.00 1.01
C VAL A 136 -3.75 4.80 2.29
N ALA A 137 -4.57 5.84 2.25
CA ALA A 137 -4.86 6.67 3.42
C ALA A 137 -5.47 5.89 4.59
N ALA A 138 -6.42 4.99 4.32
CA ALA A 138 -7.04 4.17 5.37
C ALA A 138 -6.07 3.14 5.93
N THR A 139 -5.21 2.55 5.10
CA THR A 139 -4.19 1.59 5.52
C THR A 139 -3.11 2.26 6.38
N MET A 140 -2.64 3.46 6.01
CA MET A 140 -1.72 4.24 6.86
C MET A 140 -2.32 4.52 8.24
N ARG A 141 -3.62 4.88 8.29
CA ARG A 141 -4.32 5.04 9.57
C ARG A 141 -4.38 3.74 10.36
N ALA A 142 -4.62 2.60 9.70
CA ALA A 142 -4.61 1.29 10.35
C ALA A 142 -3.23 0.96 10.93
N CYS A 143 -2.13 1.29 10.24
CA CYS A 143 -0.77 1.12 10.74
C CYS A 143 -0.56 1.79 12.11
N ARG A 144 -1.16 2.95 12.31
CA ARG A 144 -1.11 3.70 13.58
C ARG A 144 -1.99 3.12 14.69
N LEU A 145 -2.99 2.34 14.32
CA LEU A 145 -3.91 1.67 15.26
C LEU A 145 -3.46 0.25 15.60
N ALA A 146 -2.43 -0.26 14.96
CA ALA A 146 -1.86 -1.58 15.24
C ALA A 146 -1.34 -1.65 16.70
N ALA A 147 -1.49 -2.79 17.32
CA ALA A 147 -1.05 -3.05 18.68
C ALA A 147 -0.26 -4.38 18.73
N PRO A 148 0.72 -4.53 19.64
CA PRO A 148 1.11 -3.60 20.72
C PRO A 148 1.99 -2.42 20.24
N ARG A 149 2.44 -2.42 19.00
CA ARG A 149 3.26 -1.35 18.38
C ARG A 149 2.70 -0.99 17.02
N THR A 150 2.99 0.23 16.55
CA THR A 150 2.59 0.68 15.21
C THR A 150 3.39 -0.02 14.11
N ILE A 151 2.77 -0.16 12.93
CA ILE A 151 3.45 -0.65 11.72
C ILE A 151 4.08 0.57 11.03
N GLU A 152 5.35 0.48 10.73
CA GLU A 152 6.12 1.60 10.16
C GLU A 152 6.30 1.51 8.63
N VAL A 153 6.05 0.33 8.04
CA VAL A 153 6.24 0.08 6.60
C VAL A 153 4.94 -0.40 5.98
N PHE A 154 4.57 0.22 4.88
CA PHE A 154 3.41 -0.13 4.06
C PHE A 154 3.84 -0.24 2.60
N ALA A 155 3.52 -1.36 1.94
CA ALA A 155 3.77 -1.57 0.53
C ALA A 155 2.45 -1.53 -0.27
N THR A 156 2.43 -0.77 -1.36
CA THR A 156 1.30 -0.64 -2.26
C THR A 156 1.76 -0.50 -3.71
N GLY A 157 0.88 -0.73 -4.66
CA GLY A 157 1.21 -0.55 -6.07
C GLY A 157 1.44 0.91 -6.44
N GLY A 158 0.61 1.85 -5.95
CA GLY A 158 0.75 3.28 -6.26
C GLY A 158 -0.19 4.15 -5.46
N ILE A 159 0.28 5.36 -5.13
CA ILE A 159 -0.49 6.34 -4.38
C ILE A 159 -1.47 7.12 -5.28
N GLY A 160 -2.53 7.65 -4.67
CA GLY A 160 -3.31 8.75 -5.24
C GLY A 160 -2.56 10.07 -5.09
N GLY A 161 -3.00 11.07 -5.83
CA GLY A 161 -2.36 12.39 -5.84
C GLY A 161 -3.31 13.48 -6.30
N VAL A 162 -2.79 14.47 -6.99
CA VAL A 162 -3.54 15.55 -7.63
C VAL A 162 -4.07 15.06 -8.97
N HIS A 163 -5.38 15.18 -9.22
CA HIS A 163 -5.98 14.78 -10.49
C HIS A 163 -5.75 15.82 -11.58
N ARG A 164 -5.63 15.36 -12.83
CA ARG A 164 -5.53 16.25 -13.99
C ARG A 164 -6.74 17.16 -14.07
N GLY A 165 -6.52 18.44 -14.34
CA GLY A 165 -7.58 19.44 -14.39
C GLY A 165 -8.01 19.99 -13.01
N TRP A 166 -7.24 19.71 -11.96
CA TRP A 166 -7.51 20.15 -10.58
C TRP A 166 -7.66 21.67 -10.44
N GLN A 167 -7.07 22.44 -11.34
CA GLN A 167 -7.15 23.91 -11.36
C GLN A 167 -8.60 24.40 -11.59
N GLN A 168 -9.38 23.65 -12.39
CA GLN A 168 -10.78 23.96 -12.67
C GLN A 168 -11.72 23.25 -11.70
N ARG A 169 -11.38 22.01 -11.33
CA ARG A 169 -12.15 21.19 -10.40
C ARG A 169 -11.21 20.52 -9.42
N PRO A 170 -11.03 21.10 -8.22
CA PRO A 170 -10.16 20.53 -7.21
C PRO A 170 -10.52 19.08 -6.90
N ASP A 171 -9.59 18.19 -7.22
CA ASP A 171 -9.68 16.76 -6.89
C ASP A 171 -8.29 16.27 -6.48
N VAL A 172 -8.14 16.07 -5.17
CA VAL A 172 -6.87 15.71 -4.53
C VAL A 172 -7.11 14.52 -3.61
N SER A 173 -6.30 13.49 -3.76
CA SER A 173 -6.41 12.27 -2.96
C SER A 173 -6.15 12.53 -1.47
N ALA A 174 -6.91 11.83 -0.63
CA ALA A 174 -6.68 11.80 0.82
C ALA A 174 -5.32 11.16 1.18
N ASP A 175 -4.71 10.43 0.25
CA ASP A 175 -3.41 9.79 0.46
C ASP A 175 -2.32 10.82 0.74
N LEU A 176 -2.36 12.00 0.10
CA LEU A 176 -1.40 13.08 0.35
C LEU A 176 -1.49 13.60 1.78
N ARG A 177 -2.73 13.75 2.29
CA ARG A 177 -2.92 14.16 3.68
C ARG A 177 -2.47 13.08 4.65
N ALA A 178 -2.74 11.81 4.37
CA ALA A 178 -2.28 10.70 5.20
C ALA A 178 -0.75 10.67 5.26
N LEU A 179 -0.07 10.82 4.12
CA LEU A 179 1.39 10.95 4.06
C LEU A 179 1.91 12.14 4.89
N ALA A 180 1.19 13.26 4.92
CA ALA A 180 1.58 14.42 5.72
C ALA A 180 1.43 14.22 7.24
N THR A 181 0.60 13.28 7.70
CA THR A 181 0.20 13.18 9.12
C THR A 181 0.45 11.84 9.79
N GLU A 182 0.72 10.80 9.02
CA GLU A 182 0.93 9.44 9.55
C GLU A 182 2.39 9.02 9.30
N PRO A 183 3.24 8.84 10.34
CA PRO A 183 4.63 8.43 10.19
C PRO A 183 4.72 6.94 9.77
N VAL A 184 4.55 6.71 8.48
CA VAL A 184 4.63 5.42 7.81
C VAL A 184 5.43 5.58 6.53
N ALA A 185 6.40 4.72 6.29
CA ALA A 185 7.10 4.62 5.02
C ALA A 185 6.20 3.90 4.01
N VAL A 186 5.76 4.61 2.98
CA VAL A 186 4.95 4.04 1.90
C VAL A 186 5.88 3.70 0.74
N VAL A 187 6.09 2.40 0.52
CA VAL A 187 6.83 1.89 -0.63
C VAL A 187 5.85 1.65 -1.77
N ALA A 188 6.01 2.37 -2.87
CA ALA A 188 5.08 2.32 -4.00
C ALA A 188 5.81 2.56 -5.33
N ALA A 189 5.22 2.08 -6.42
CA ALA A 189 5.70 2.39 -7.77
C ALA A 189 5.30 3.82 -8.22
N GLY A 190 5.29 4.77 -7.28
CA GLY A 190 4.98 6.17 -7.52
C GLY A 190 3.50 6.51 -7.52
N ALA A 191 3.15 7.61 -8.20
CA ALA A 191 1.77 8.04 -8.38
C ALA A 191 1.10 7.34 -9.57
N LYS A 192 -0.22 7.10 -9.48
CA LYS A 192 -0.97 6.49 -10.57
C LYS A 192 -0.91 7.35 -11.83
N VAL A 193 -0.72 6.73 -12.99
CA VAL A 193 -0.51 7.40 -14.30
C VAL A 193 -1.65 8.35 -14.71
N ILE A 194 -2.86 8.16 -14.19
CA ILE A 194 -4.04 9.01 -14.45
C ILE A 194 -3.95 10.39 -13.79
N LEU A 195 -2.98 10.59 -12.89
CA LEU A 195 -2.82 11.79 -12.09
C LEU A 195 -1.95 12.83 -12.81
N ASP A 196 -1.97 14.05 -12.30
CA ASP A 196 -0.96 15.08 -12.55
C ASP A 196 0.22 14.84 -11.60
N VAL A 197 1.21 14.09 -12.10
CA VAL A 197 2.34 13.64 -11.28
C VAL A 197 3.21 14.80 -10.84
N ALA A 198 3.40 15.81 -11.71
CA ALA A 198 4.15 17.01 -11.36
C ALA A 198 3.47 17.77 -10.22
N ALA A 199 2.17 18.04 -10.34
CA ALA A 199 1.39 18.69 -9.28
C ALA A 199 1.33 17.83 -8.00
N THR A 200 1.40 16.51 -8.12
CA THR A 200 1.45 15.60 -6.97
C THR A 200 2.77 15.74 -6.21
N LEU A 201 3.91 15.84 -6.90
CA LEU A 201 5.22 16.09 -6.28
C LEU A 201 5.27 17.44 -5.56
N GLU A 202 4.78 18.52 -6.20
CA GLU A 202 4.68 19.84 -5.60
C GLU A 202 3.77 19.86 -4.34
N ALA A 203 2.68 19.10 -4.39
CA ALA A 203 1.78 18.96 -3.24
C ALA A 203 2.46 18.20 -2.08
N LEU A 204 3.23 17.15 -2.36
CA LEU A 204 3.99 16.41 -1.35
C LEU A 204 5.08 17.28 -0.72
N ASP A 205 5.80 18.06 -1.53
CA ASP A 205 6.78 19.05 -1.04
C ASP A 205 6.13 20.06 -0.10
N SER A 206 5.04 20.68 -0.54
CA SER A 206 4.26 21.66 0.26
C SER A 206 3.74 21.08 1.57
N LEU A 207 3.49 19.78 1.62
CA LEU A 207 3.02 19.04 2.80
C LEU A 207 4.17 18.53 3.69
N GLY A 208 5.42 18.79 3.31
CA GLY A 208 6.60 18.33 4.07
C GLY A 208 6.78 16.81 4.05
N VAL A 209 6.38 16.16 2.97
CA VAL A 209 6.52 14.70 2.79
C VAL A 209 7.76 14.41 1.95
N PRO A 210 8.81 13.80 2.50
CA PRO A 210 9.96 13.39 1.72
C PRO A 210 9.58 12.35 0.66
N VAL A 211 10.07 12.55 -0.57
CA VAL A 211 9.99 11.58 -1.67
C VAL A 211 11.40 11.13 -2.01
N VAL A 212 11.66 9.82 -1.89
CA VAL A 212 12.95 9.24 -2.23
C VAL A 212 12.79 8.16 -3.30
N GLY A 213 13.60 8.20 -4.33
CA GLY A 213 13.66 7.16 -5.35
C GLY A 213 14.56 6.01 -4.90
N PHE A 214 14.05 4.79 -4.89
CA PHE A 214 14.84 3.61 -4.61
C PHE A 214 15.48 3.09 -5.90
N GLY A 215 16.79 3.22 -6.02
CA GLY A 215 17.55 2.87 -7.23
C GLY A 215 17.26 3.74 -8.46
N THR A 216 16.54 4.84 -8.32
CA THR A 216 16.13 5.69 -9.44
C THR A 216 16.21 7.17 -9.12
N ASP A 217 16.57 8.00 -10.12
CA ASP A 217 16.50 9.46 -10.07
C ASP A 217 15.22 9.99 -10.70
N ALA A 218 14.50 9.15 -11.45
CA ALA A 218 13.27 9.53 -12.13
C ALA A 218 12.05 9.07 -11.33
N MET A 219 10.96 9.87 -11.35
CA MET A 219 9.72 9.53 -10.65
C MET A 219 9.03 8.35 -11.33
N PRO A 220 8.79 7.23 -10.61
CA PRO A 220 8.02 6.12 -11.15
C PRO A 220 6.56 6.49 -11.41
N LEU A 221 5.99 5.87 -12.45
CA LEU A 221 4.61 6.08 -12.92
C LEU A 221 3.73 4.82 -12.74
N PHE A 222 3.74 4.25 -11.55
CA PHE A 222 2.97 3.05 -11.25
C PHE A 222 3.31 1.90 -12.20
N THR A 223 2.38 1.47 -13.05
CA THR A 223 2.58 0.38 -14.02
C THR A 223 3.28 0.79 -15.31
N ALA A 224 3.54 2.09 -15.54
CA ALA A 224 4.07 2.61 -16.79
C ALA A 224 5.58 2.95 -16.75
N GLY A 225 6.34 2.33 -15.83
CA GLY A 225 7.77 2.57 -15.72
C GLY A 225 8.11 3.90 -15.03
N VAL A 226 8.99 4.73 -15.60
CA VAL A 226 9.43 6.00 -15.00
C VAL A 226 9.17 7.20 -15.92
N HIS A 227 8.93 8.36 -15.32
CA HIS A 227 8.80 9.62 -16.05
C HIS A 227 10.19 10.25 -16.24
N SER A 228 10.72 10.22 -17.45
CA SER A 228 12.09 10.65 -17.74
C SER A 228 12.40 12.12 -17.39
N GLU A 229 11.38 12.99 -17.42
CA GLU A 229 11.53 14.43 -17.16
C GLU A 229 11.27 14.83 -15.70
N LEU A 230 10.56 14.00 -14.92
CA LEU A 230 10.28 14.26 -13.51
C LEU A 230 11.31 13.56 -12.63
N ARG A 231 12.06 14.35 -11.87
CA ARG A 231 13.07 13.84 -10.95
C ARG A 231 12.49 13.68 -9.56
N VAL A 232 12.93 12.61 -8.87
CA VAL A 232 12.74 12.53 -7.42
C VAL A 232 13.74 13.48 -6.72
N PRO A 233 13.34 14.09 -5.59
CA PRO A 233 14.23 15.02 -4.87
C PRO A 233 15.52 14.37 -4.36
N HIS A 234 15.46 13.08 -4.02
CA HIS A 234 16.58 12.36 -3.45
C HIS A 234 16.55 10.88 -3.87
N ARG A 235 17.72 10.30 -4.16
CA ARG A 235 17.89 8.90 -4.50
C ARG A 235 18.58 8.16 -3.35
N VAL A 236 18.12 6.93 -3.11
CA VAL A 236 18.75 5.95 -2.23
C VAL A 236 18.93 4.64 -3.00
N ASP A 237 20.02 3.92 -2.75
CA ASP A 237 20.33 2.70 -3.51
C ASP A 237 20.24 1.43 -2.67
N ASP A 238 19.95 1.55 -1.38
CA ASP A 238 19.86 0.41 -0.47
C ASP A 238 18.87 0.65 0.69
N ALA A 239 18.39 -0.45 1.26
CA ALA A 239 17.43 -0.42 2.36
C ALA A 239 18.00 0.17 3.66
N SER A 240 19.31 0.12 3.88
CA SER A 240 19.95 0.68 5.07
C SER A 240 19.93 2.22 5.04
N SER A 241 20.08 2.80 3.87
CA SER A 241 19.93 4.24 3.64
C SER A 241 18.48 4.70 3.90
N VAL A 242 17.47 3.92 3.46
CA VAL A 242 16.06 4.18 3.79
C VAL A 242 15.86 4.12 5.31
N ALA A 243 16.33 3.06 5.96
CA ALA A 243 16.19 2.90 7.42
C ALA A 243 16.85 4.05 8.19
N SER A 244 18.01 4.53 7.74
CA SER A 244 18.71 5.68 8.33
C SER A 244 17.92 6.97 8.17
N LEU A 245 17.33 7.20 6.98
CA LEU A 245 16.42 8.33 6.74
C LEU A 245 15.22 8.29 7.69
N LEU A 246 14.52 7.14 7.77
CA LEU A 246 13.34 7.00 8.63
C LEU A 246 13.67 7.22 10.10
N ARG A 247 14.81 6.70 10.58
CA ARG A 247 15.29 6.94 11.94
C ARG A 247 15.51 8.43 12.18
N SER A 248 16.24 9.09 11.29
CA SER A 248 16.52 10.52 11.44
C SER A 248 15.24 11.35 11.38
N HIS A 249 14.35 11.06 10.43
CA HIS A 249 13.10 11.78 10.23
C HIS A 249 12.17 11.68 11.44
N TRP A 250 11.91 10.44 11.92
CA TRP A 250 10.92 10.20 12.97
C TRP A 250 11.49 10.30 14.38
N HIS A 251 12.69 9.76 14.63
CA HIS A 251 13.23 9.63 15.99
C HIS A 251 14.17 10.77 16.34
N ASP A 252 15.10 11.15 15.46
CA ASP A 252 16.09 12.19 15.80
C ASP A 252 15.48 13.60 15.68
N LEU A 253 14.63 13.84 14.64
CA LEU A 253 14.02 15.14 14.37
C LEU A 253 12.55 15.24 14.82
N GLY A 254 11.90 14.14 15.16
CA GLY A 254 10.51 14.12 15.65
C GLY A 254 9.49 14.56 14.62
N ILE A 255 9.79 14.42 13.32
CA ILE A 255 8.89 14.81 12.23
C ILE A 255 7.80 13.75 12.10
N ALA A 256 6.54 14.17 12.03
CA ALA A 256 5.38 13.28 12.06
C ALA A 256 4.86 12.87 10.67
N SER A 257 5.43 13.39 9.58
CA SER A 257 5.02 12.97 8.24
C SER A 257 5.54 11.57 7.90
N GLY A 258 4.83 10.88 7.01
CA GLY A 258 5.32 9.69 6.35
C GLY A 258 6.43 10.02 5.35
N VAL A 259 6.97 8.99 4.72
CA VAL A 259 7.97 9.07 3.67
C VAL A 259 7.49 8.25 2.47
N LEU A 260 7.48 8.82 1.28
CA LEU A 260 7.23 8.07 0.05
C LEU A 260 8.55 7.51 -0.48
N VAL A 261 8.67 6.20 -0.49
CA VAL A 261 9.77 5.46 -1.13
C VAL A 261 9.29 5.01 -2.50
N ALA A 262 9.71 5.72 -3.53
CA ALA A 262 9.31 5.47 -4.91
C ALA A 262 10.20 4.38 -5.53
N ASN A 263 9.67 3.18 -5.65
CA ASN A 263 10.34 1.99 -6.17
C ASN A 263 9.75 1.63 -7.53
N PRO A 264 10.48 1.74 -8.65
CA PRO A 264 9.94 1.46 -9.98
C PRO A 264 9.35 0.06 -10.12
N CYS A 265 8.30 -0.06 -10.93
CA CYS A 265 7.87 -1.35 -11.42
C CYS A 265 9.02 -2.00 -12.22
N PRO A 266 9.25 -3.33 -12.11
CA PRO A 266 10.22 -4.03 -12.94
C PRO A 266 9.98 -3.75 -14.44
N GLU A 267 11.06 -3.54 -15.20
CA GLU A 267 10.95 -3.20 -16.63
C GLU A 267 10.20 -4.26 -17.45
N ASP A 268 10.40 -5.54 -17.11
CA ASP A 268 9.76 -6.68 -17.75
C ASP A 268 8.26 -6.83 -17.39
N ALA A 269 7.77 -6.07 -16.41
CA ALA A 269 6.37 -6.03 -16.00
C ALA A 269 5.70 -4.65 -16.28
N ALA A 270 6.47 -3.68 -16.75
CA ALA A 270 5.94 -2.35 -17.06
C ALA A 270 5.03 -2.37 -18.30
N ILE A 271 3.93 -1.61 -18.25
CA ILE A 271 3.01 -1.43 -19.36
C ILE A 271 3.49 -0.23 -20.18
N ASP A 272 3.56 -0.38 -21.52
CA ASP A 272 3.87 0.74 -22.41
C ASP A 272 2.91 1.91 -22.19
N SER A 273 3.48 3.10 -21.97
CA SER A 273 2.74 4.35 -21.71
C SER A 273 2.34 5.10 -22.99
N THR A 274 2.26 4.40 -24.15
CA THR A 274 1.85 5.00 -25.43
C THR A 274 0.36 5.22 -25.54
#